data_4dffd16d067d3a991491e475cb88be3f
#
_entry.id   4dffd16d067d3a991491e475cb88be3f
#
_cell.length_a   1.000
_cell.length_b   1.000
_cell.length_c   1.000
_cell.angle_alpha   90.00
_cell.angle_beta   90.00
_cell.angle_gamma   90.00
#
_symmetry.space_group_name_H-M   'P 1'
#
loop_
_entity.id
_entity.type
_entity.pdbx_description
1 polymer ?
#
loop_
_entity_poly.entity_id
_entity_poly.type
_entity_poly.pdbx_seq_one_letter_code
_entity_poly.pdbx_strand_id
1 'polypeptide(L)'
;RIGMIGFSAGAGLTMHSTLNSQTMDLAFIGPIYGGMGPVVVPKDAPPMFNVIATDDFLFRGQFGVIDSWYEAGIPVEFHLYQNGGHGFGLGNPNRTSNRWFDAFIHWLDVNDFLNARSGE
;
A
#
# COMPACT_ATOMS: atom_id res chain seq x y z
N ARG A 1 3.79 10.68 -14.34
CA ARG A 1 3.14 9.58 -13.64
C ARG A 1 3.07 9.88 -12.15
N ILE A 2 1.93 9.59 -11.56
CA ILE A 2 1.65 9.94 -10.18
C ILE A 2 1.25 8.69 -9.42
N GLY A 3 1.83 8.51 -8.23
CA GLY A 3 1.37 7.51 -7.28
C GLY A 3 0.55 8.14 -6.17
N MET A 4 -0.18 7.33 -5.43
CA MET A 4 -0.95 7.79 -4.28
C MET A 4 -0.60 6.93 -3.07
N ILE A 5 -0.26 7.59 -1.97
CA ILE A 5 -0.02 6.93 -0.70
C ILE A 5 -0.94 7.55 0.34
N GLY A 6 -1.48 6.73 1.21
CA GLY A 6 -2.37 7.22 2.25
C GLY A 6 -2.20 6.44 3.54
N PHE A 7 -2.38 7.11 4.67
CA PHE A 7 -2.17 6.56 6.02
C PHE A 7 -3.51 6.47 6.73
N SER A 8 -3.83 5.32 7.29
CA SER A 8 -5.05 5.11 8.07
C SER A 8 -6.31 5.49 7.25
N ALA A 9 -7.06 6.52 7.64
CA ALA A 9 -8.20 7.01 6.86
C ALA A 9 -7.78 7.42 5.44
N GLY A 10 -6.56 7.94 5.27
CA GLY A 10 -5.99 8.23 3.96
C GLY A 10 -5.75 6.99 3.13
N ALA A 11 -5.43 5.84 3.77
CA ALA A 11 -5.35 4.56 3.07
C ALA A 11 -6.73 4.17 2.52
N GLY A 12 -7.78 4.36 3.31
CA GLY A 12 -9.15 4.15 2.86
C GLY A 12 -9.51 5.02 1.67
N LEU A 13 -9.12 6.28 1.70
CA LEU A 13 -9.33 7.19 0.57
C LEU A 13 -8.56 6.75 -0.67
N THR A 14 -7.31 6.31 -0.50
CA THR A 14 -6.49 5.77 -1.59
C THR A 14 -7.19 4.58 -2.24
N MET A 15 -7.68 3.65 -1.46
CA MET A 15 -8.40 2.49 -1.95
C MET A 15 -9.70 2.88 -2.62
N HIS A 16 -10.46 3.77 -2.01
CA HIS A 16 -11.73 4.25 -2.59
C HIS A 16 -11.50 4.88 -3.95
N SER A 17 -10.51 5.76 -4.06
CA SER A 17 -10.16 6.40 -5.33
C SER A 17 -9.74 5.39 -6.38
N THR A 18 -8.93 4.40 -5.99
CA THR A 18 -8.45 3.36 -6.90
C THR A 18 -9.59 2.48 -7.41
N LEU A 19 -10.48 2.07 -6.51
CA LEU A 19 -11.54 1.12 -6.84
C LEU A 19 -12.70 1.76 -7.60
N ASN A 20 -12.90 3.06 -7.46
CA ASN A 20 -14.10 3.74 -7.96
C ASN A 20 -13.84 4.79 -9.03
N SER A 21 -12.58 5.21 -9.21
CA SER A 21 -12.26 6.21 -10.22
C SER A 21 -11.95 5.53 -11.55
N GLN A 22 -12.59 6.02 -12.61
CA GLN A 22 -12.32 5.55 -13.96
C GLN A 22 -11.39 6.47 -14.73
N THR A 23 -11.00 7.59 -14.11
CA THR A 23 -10.19 8.61 -14.77
C THR A 23 -8.78 8.73 -14.24
N MET A 24 -8.47 8.08 -13.11
CA MET A 24 -7.14 8.16 -12.52
C MET A 24 -6.24 7.07 -13.10
N ASP A 25 -5.11 7.50 -13.63
CA ASP A 25 -4.06 6.60 -14.11
C ASP A 25 -2.89 6.68 -13.12
N LEU A 26 -2.97 5.88 -12.07
CA LEU A 26 -1.96 5.88 -11.02
C LEU A 26 -0.84 4.90 -11.35
N ALA A 27 0.41 5.36 -11.17
CA ALA A 27 1.58 4.52 -11.35
C ALA A 27 1.66 3.45 -10.26
N PHE A 28 1.25 3.79 -9.05
CA PHE A 28 1.23 2.87 -7.91
C PHE A 28 0.30 3.40 -6.82
N ILE A 29 -0.04 2.54 -5.87
CA ILE A 29 -0.72 2.95 -4.64
C ILE A 29 0.00 2.37 -3.42
N GLY A 30 -0.08 3.10 -2.30
CA GLY A 30 0.48 2.68 -1.03
C GLY A 30 -0.51 2.91 0.11
N PRO A 31 -1.44 1.98 0.33
CA PRO A 31 -2.30 2.06 1.51
C PRO A 31 -1.53 1.59 2.74
N ILE A 32 -1.28 2.50 3.66
CA ILE A 32 -0.48 2.26 4.87
C ILE A 32 -1.42 2.13 6.05
N TYR A 33 -1.32 1.01 6.77
CA TYR A 33 -2.17 0.59 7.90
C TYR A 33 -3.65 0.91 7.68
N GLY A 34 -4.16 0.50 6.52
CA GLY A 34 -5.59 0.61 6.19
C GLY A 34 -6.33 -0.70 6.39
N GLY A 35 -7.57 -0.74 5.93
CA GLY A 35 -8.40 -1.94 5.98
C GLY A 35 -7.82 -3.07 5.13
N MET A 36 -7.98 -4.30 5.60
CA MET A 36 -7.38 -5.49 4.98
C MET A 36 -8.40 -6.44 4.36
N GLY A 37 -9.67 -6.06 4.31
CA GLY A 37 -10.71 -6.91 3.73
C GLY A 37 -10.58 -7.07 2.22
N PRO A 38 -11.19 -8.11 1.65
CA PRO A 38 -11.14 -8.35 0.22
C PRO A 38 -11.89 -7.27 -0.56
N VAL A 39 -11.46 -7.06 -1.81
CA VAL A 39 -12.06 -6.05 -2.69
C VAL A 39 -12.21 -6.61 -4.09
N VAL A 40 -13.05 -5.97 -4.88
CA VAL A 40 -13.16 -6.24 -6.32
C VAL A 40 -12.14 -5.36 -7.03
N VAL A 41 -11.14 -5.98 -7.64
CA VAL A 41 -10.00 -5.26 -8.22
C VAL A 41 -10.32 -4.81 -9.64
N PRO A 42 -10.21 -3.50 -9.94
CA PRO A 42 -10.40 -3.03 -11.31
C PRO A 42 -9.38 -3.63 -12.26
N LYS A 43 -9.76 -3.77 -13.53
CA LYS A 43 -8.90 -4.35 -14.54
C LYS A 43 -7.57 -3.62 -14.68
N ASP A 44 -7.57 -2.30 -14.52
CA ASP A 44 -6.40 -1.46 -14.70
C ASP A 44 -5.81 -0.98 -13.37
N ALA A 45 -6.01 -1.76 -12.30
CA ALA A 45 -5.50 -1.40 -10.99
C ALA A 45 -3.97 -1.29 -10.99
N PRO A 46 -3.42 -0.30 -10.25
CA PRO A 46 -1.98 -0.11 -10.22
C PRO A 46 -1.29 -1.09 -9.26
N PRO A 47 0.04 -1.26 -9.37
CA PRO A 47 0.80 -1.98 -8.35
C PRO A 47 0.59 -1.39 -6.96
N MET A 48 0.61 -2.25 -5.95
CA MET A 48 0.32 -1.87 -4.57
C MET A 48 1.51 -2.19 -3.66
N PHE A 49 1.86 -1.22 -2.80
CA PHE A 49 2.70 -1.45 -1.61
C PHE A 49 1.82 -1.29 -0.38
N ASN A 50 1.80 -2.31 0.47
CA ASN A 50 0.92 -2.33 1.64
C ASN A 50 1.72 -2.72 2.88
N VAL A 51 1.47 -2.04 3.99
CA VAL A 51 2.13 -2.35 5.26
C VAL A 51 1.16 -2.16 6.41
N ILE A 52 1.22 -3.09 7.36
CA ILE A 52 0.43 -3.04 8.59
C ILE A 52 1.17 -3.84 9.67
N ALA A 53 0.82 -3.64 10.92
CA ALA A 53 1.37 -4.41 12.04
C ALA A 53 0.33 -5.38 12.59
N THR A 54 0.78 -6.50 13.12
CA THR A 54 -0.15 -7.50 13.68
C THR A 54 -0.87 -7.00 14.93
N ASP A 55 -0.31 -6.00 15.61
CA ASP A 55 -0.94 -5.38 16.78
C ASP A 55 -1.81 -4.16 16.42
N ASP A 56 -2.03 -3.92 15.13
CA ASP A 56 -2.99 -2.92 14.67
C ASP A 56 -4.41 -3.51 14.76
N PHE A 57 -5.34 -2.75 15.36
CA PHE A 57 -6.72 -3.22 15.53
C PHE A 57 -7.45 -3.43 14.20
N LEU A 58 -6.96 -2.86 13.12
CA LEU A 58 -7.55 -3.04 11.78
C LEU A 58 -7.09 -4.33 11.10
N PHE A 59 -6.00 -4.93 11.54
CA PHE A 59 -5.46 -6.12 10.87
C PHE A 59 -6.40 -7.32 10.98
N ARG A 60 -6.79 -7.70 12.18
CA ARG A 60 -7.76 -8.78 12.49
C ARG A 60 -7.42 -10.12 11.81
N GLY A 61 -6.15 -10.38 11.53
CA GLY A 61 -5.76 -11.61 10.84
C GLY A 61 -6.23 -11.70 9.39
N GLN A 62 -6.54 -10.58 8.74
CA GLN A 62 -7.10 -10.56 7.39
C GLN A 62 -6.03 -10.22 6.36
N PHE A 63 -6.05 -10.96 5.25
CA PHE A 63 -5.16 -10.74 4.11
C PHE A 63 -5.97 -10.51 2.83
N GLY A 64 -7.25 -10.21 2.94
CA GLY A 64 -8.16 -10.18 1.81
C GLY A 64 -7.77 -9.23 0.69
N VAL A 65 -7.33 -8.00 1.03
CA VAL A 65 -6.92 -7.03 0.01
C VAL A 65 -5.67 -7.50 -0.74
N ILE A 66 -4.74 -8.16 -0.02
CA ILE A 66 -3.52 -8.69 -0.62
C ILE A 66 -3.86 -9.84 -1.57
N ASP A 67 -4.70 -10.77 -1.11
CA ASP A 67 -5.17 -11.89 -1.93
C ASP A 67 -5.89 -11.37 -3.18
N SER A 68 -6.71 -10.35 -3.04
CA SER A 68 -7.45 -9.76 -4.17
C SER A 68 -6.50 -9.24 -5.25
N TRP A 69 -5.46 -8.50 -4.84
CA TRP A 69 -4.46 -7.98 -5.77
C TRP A 69 -3.68 -9.10 -6.44
N TYR A 70 -3.24 -10.07 -5.64
CA TYR A 70 -2.48 -11.20 -6.14
C TYR A 70 -3.28 -12.02 -7.16
N GLU A 71 -4.53 -12.33 -6.84
CA GLU A 71 -5.39 -13.12 -7.72
C GLU A 71 -5.73 -12.38 -9.01
N ALA A 72 -5.77 -11.04 -8.95
CA ALA A 72 -5.98 -10.22 -10.15
C ALA A 72 -4.73 -10.14 -11.03
N GLY A 73 -3.60 -10.69 -10.60
CA GLY A 73 -2.36 -10.64 -11.36
C GLY A 73 -1.66 -9.29 -11.33
N ILE A 74 -2.01 -8.44 -10.37
CA ILE A 74 -1.43 -7.11 -10.23
C ILE A 74 -0.28 -7.16 -9.22
N PRO A 75 0.90 -6.58 -9.51
CA PRO A 75 2.01 -6.61 -8.57
C PRO A 75 1.62 -6.06 -7.20
N VAL A 76 1.99 -6.78 -6.16
CA VAL A 76 1.71 -6.37 -4.78
C VAL A 76 2.89 -6.74 -3.90
N GLU A 77 3.32 -5.80 -3.08
CA GLU A 77 4.31 -6.05 -2.02
C GLU A 77 3.66 -5.74 -0.69
N PHE A 78 3.80 -6.66 0.28
CA PHE A 78 3.14 -6.57 1.57
C PHE A 78 4.14 -6.83 2.69
N HIS A 79 4.17 -5.96 3.69
CA HIS A 79 4.98 -6.12 4.88
C HIS A 79 4.10 -6.15 6.11
N LEU A 80 4.14 -7.26 6.82
CA LEU A 80 3.39 -7.46 8.07
C LEU A 80 4.39 -7.48 9.21
N TYR A 81 4.40 -6.44 10.03
CA TYR A 81 5.34 -6.30 11.13
C TYR A 81 4.76 -6.85 12.43
N GLN A 82 5.65 -7.36 13.29
CA GLN A 82 5.24 -7.90 14.57
C GLN A 82 4.60 -6.83 15.46
N ASN A 83 5.17 -5.64 15.48
CA ASN A 83 4.61 -4.55 16.26
C ASN A 83 4.78 -3.20 15.55
N GLY A 84 3.92 -2.28 15.89
CA GLY A 84 3.85 -0.94 15.31
C GLY A 84 2.62 -0.24 15.83
N GLY A 85 1.60 -1.00 16.18
CA GLY A 85 0.29 -0.45 16.51
C GLY A 85 -0.37 0.17 15.29
N HIS A 86 -1.38 0.99 15.52
CA HIS A 86 -2.02 1.76 14.46
C HIS A 86 -1.43 3.16 14.44
N GLY A 87 -1.06 3.65 13.24
CA GLY A 87 -0.58 5.01 13.11
C GLY A 87 0.89 5.19 13.43
N PHE A 88 1.76 4.24 13.06
CA PHE A 88 3.20 4.35 13.38
C PHE A 88 3.95 5.40 12.56
N GLY A 89 3.31 6.01 11.57
CA GLY A 89 3.92 7.10 10.79
C GLY A 89 5.20 6.69 10.11
N LEU A 90 6.25 7.51 10.21
CA LEU A 90 7.54 7.22 9.59
C LEU A 90 8.37 6.22 10.40
N GLY A 91 7.91 5.84 11.57
CA GLY A 91 8.54 4.79 12.34
C GLY A 91 8.86 5.20 13.77
N ASN A 92 9.23 4.19 14.54
CA ASN A 92 9.64 4.33 15.92
C ASN A 92 10.73 3.28 16.17
N PRO A 93 11.95 3.66 16.63
CA PRO A 93 13.06 2.70 16.78
C PRO A 93 12.75 1.52 17.70
N ASN A 94 11.73 1.64 18.55
CA ASN A 94 11.32 0.58 19.48
C ASN A 94 10.31 -0.40 18.88
N ARG A 95 9.99 -0.25 17.58
CA ARG A 95 8.98 -1.07 16.90
C ARG A 95 9.59 -1.75 15.69
N THR A 96 9.13 -2.97 15.39
CA THR A 96 9.62 -3.69 14.22
C THR A 96 9.22 -2.99 12.92
N SER A 97 8.16 -2.18 12.93
CA SER A 97 7.73 -1.40 11.78
C SER A 97 8.65 -0.22 11.43
N ASN A 98 9.67 0.03 12.24
CA ASN A 98 10.51 1.24 12.10
C ASN A 98 11.13 1.42 10.72
N ARG A 99 11.41 0.33 10.00
CA ARG A 99 12.13 0.39 8.72
C ARG A 99 11.20 0.28 7.50
N TRP A 100 9.89 0.43 7.69
CA TRP A 100 8.94 0.27 6.58
C TRP A 100 9.17 1.27 5.45
N PHE A 101 9.54 2.50 5.81
CA PHE A 101 9.73 3.55 4.80
C PHE A 101 10.94 3.25 3.91
N ASP A 102 12.00 2.67 4.48
CA ASP A 102 13.16 2.20 3.70
C ASP A 102 12.72 1.16 2.67
N ALA A 103 11.88 0.22 3.08
CA ALA A 103 11.35 -0.80 2.17
C ALA A 103 10.49 -0.17 1.07
N PHE A 104 9.69 0.83 1.41
CA PHE A 104 8.87 1.54 0.44
C PHE A 104 9.73 2.25 -0.60
N ILE A 105 10.75 2.99 -0.16
CA ILE A 105 11.67 3.69 -1.08
C ILE A 105 12.39 2.70 -1.98
N HIS A 106 12.85 1.57 -1.43
CA HIS A 106 13.47 0.52 -2.22
C HIS A 106 12.52 -0.04 -3.28
N TRP A 107 11.25 -0.27 -2.90
CA TRP A 107 10.23 -0.74 -3.83
C TRP A 107 9.99 0.26 -4.96
N LEU A 108 9.93 1.55 -4.65
CA LEU A 108 9.80 2.59 -5.65
C LEU A 108 10.98 2.58 -6.63
N ASP A 109 12.18 2.43 -6.09
CA ASP A 109 13.41 2.44 -6.90
C ASP A 109 13.47 1.23 -7.85
N VAL A 110 13.21 0.04 -7.33
CA VAL A 110 13.26 -1.19 -8.13
C VAL A 110 12.22 -1.17 -9.25
N ASN A 111 11.05 -0.58 -9.01
CA ASN A 111 9.99 -0.47 -10.00
C ASN A 111 10.12 0.77 -10.89
N ASP A 112 11.19 1.54 -10.73
CA ASP A 112 11.46 2.72 -11.53
C ASP A 112 10.40 3.82 -11.41
N PHE A 113 9.79 3.91 -10.22
CA PHE A 113 8.78 4.94 -9.94
C PHE A 113 9.39 6.27 -9.48
N LEU A 114 10.66 6.28 -9.08
CA LEU A 114 11.35 7.48 -8.62
C LEU A 114 11.95 8.31 -9.76
N ASN A 115 12.18 7.71 -10.92
CA ASN A 115 12.86 8.37 -12.00
C ASN A 115 11.88 9.08 -12.91
N ALA A 116 12.09 10.38 -13.14
CA ALA A 116 11.39 11.08 -14.18
C ALA A 116 11.88 10.56 -15.53
N ARG A 117 10.95 10.24 -16.42
CA ARG A 117 11.29 9.80 -17.76
C ARG A 117 10.96 10.85 -18.76
N SER A 118 11.86 11.01 -19.73
CA SER A 118 11.62 11.91 -20.83
C SER A 118 10.32 11.52 -21.55
N GLY A 119 9.41 12.46 -21.71
CA GLY A 119 8.14 12.22 -22.38
C GLY A 119 7.04 11.65 -21.51
N GLU A 120 7.27 11.52 -20.21
CA GLU A 120 6.25 11.10 -19.25
C GLU A 120 5.59 12.29 -18.58
#